data_e274be0abf174ae54497a012b6da861c
#
_entry.id   e274be0abf174ae54497a012b6da861c
#
_cell.length_a   1.000
_cell.length_b   1.000
_cell.length_c   1.000
_cell.angle_alpha   90.00
_cell.angle_beta   90.00
_cell.angle_gamma   90.00
#
_symmetry.space_group_name_H-M   'P 1'
#
loop_
_entity.id
_entity.type
_entity.pdbx_description
1 polymer ?
#
loop_
_entity_poly.entity_id
_entity_poly.type
_entity_poly.pdbx_seq_one_letter_code
_entity_poly.pdbx_strand_id
1 'polypeptide(L)'
;MFLQEISNVQRVLVFGDSTIENKLPVIRALWKASESSLLLKTFLQQAIEIIQEETQKLASQEGSLFLHCINVLEIAEIYAEAEEPDEIIASVLALVARFGALVLDNEHNDGSRQSTGPIQIAGFCTGLLAGAVAACAKDIITIFDLTCEVLAISFRLVIALVRRSKAIEPEPGLWATTFIRVSRQELEMQLEDYNLYHNLPREKQAYIGVTSQLWNTVFAPPSVIQHMSESCPIFSQMSQVSTTAAMAVHASHLSLPDIDWIIGSLPGLNTPVLPDRSIISTSTGKPFLAATLQELLESIIADISMNLLDIDSTVQGICLQLDMARPVVISAMGPSPNIPALTRELANGGFKSKTLAVISGDRPRRLLPQARSRP
;
A
#
# COMPACT_ATOMS: atom_id res chain seq x y z
N MET A 1 -9.58 -35.02 -16.59
CA MET A 1 -10.55 -33.91 -16.80
C MET A 1 -10.26 -32.68 -15.94
N PHE A 2 -9.56 -32.78 -14.80
CA PHE A 2 -9.21 -31.64 -13.93
C PHE A 2 -8.03 -30.76 -14.41
N LEU A 3 -7.17 -31.21 -15.29
CA LEU A 3 -5.97 -30.48 -15.76
C LEU A 3 -6.22 -29.54 -16.95
N GLN A 4 -7.35 -29.66 -17.64
CA GLN A 4 -7.71 -28.74 -18.76
C GLN A 4 -8.43 -27.46 -18.34
N GLU A 5 -8.93 -27.38 -17.10
CA GLU A 5 -9.63 -26.17 -16.60
C GLU A 5 -8.69 -25.04 -16.17
N ILE A 6 -7.38 -25.30 -15.99
CA ILE A 6 -6.43 -24.34 -15.42
C ILE A 6 -5.95 -23.32 -16.49
N SER A 7 -6.03 -23.64 -17.78
CA SER A 7 -5.49 -22.79 -18.85
C SER A 7 -6.35 -21.56 -19.19
N ASN A 8 -7.52 -21.37 -18.57
CA ASN A 8 -8.46 -20.32 -18.93
C ASN A 8 -8.84 -19.38 -17.75
N VAL A 9 -7.99 -19.30 -16.72
CA VAL A 9 -8.25 -18.49 -15.53
C VAL A 9 -7.57 -17.12 -15.68
N GLN A 10 -8.28 -16.06 -15.38
CA GLN A 10 -7.73 -14.71 -15.25
C GLN A 10 -7.18 -14.52 -13.84
N ARG A 11 -6.09 -13.77 -13.71
CA ARG A 11 -5.45 -13.53 -12.41
C ARG A 11 -5.44 -12.05 -12.06
N VAL A 12 -5.82 -11.75 -10.83
CA VAL A 12 -5.69 -10.41 -10.23
C VAL A 12 -4.73 -10.51 -9.05
N LEU A 13 -3.60 -9.82 -9.12
CA LEU A 13 -2.69 -9.66 -7.99
C LEU A 13 -3.12 -8.44 -7.18
N VAL A 14 -3.32 -8.61 -5.87
CA VAL A 14 -3.74 -7.50 -5.01
C VAL A 14 -2.70 -7.25 -3.93
N PHE A 15 -2.11 -6.05 -3.96
CA PHE A 15 -1.18 -5.55 -2.96
C PHE A 15 -1.90 -4.52 -2.09
N GLY A 16 -2.03 -4.82 -0.80
CA GLY A 16 -2.70 -3.93 0.15
C GLY A 16 -1.93 -2.65 0.44
N ASP A 17 -2.56 -1.76 1.18
CA ASP A 17 -1.94 -0.55 1.75
C ASP A 17 -1.19 -0.84 3.06
N SER A 18 -0.58 0.20 3.66
CA SER A 18 0.19 0.08 4.91
C SER A 18 -0.66 0.16 6.19
N THR A 19 -1.98 0.27 6.06
CA THR A 19 -2.91 0.54 7.18
C THR A 19 -3.13 -0.64 8.15
N ILE A 20 -2.39 -1.73 8.01
CA ILE A 20 -2.49 -2.86 8.93
C ILE A 20 -1.77 -2.49 10.23
N GLU A 21 -2.51 -2.38 11.31
CA GLU A 21 -1.98 -2.00 12.63
C GLU A 21 -0.88 -2.93 13.13
N ASN A 22 -1.04 -4.24 12.98
CA ASN A 22 -0.06 -5.21 13.46
C ASN A 22 0.67 -5.90 12.30
N LYS A 23 1.92 -5.53 12.07
CA LYS A 23 2.80 -6.12 11.03
C LYS A 23 3.43 -7.43 11.48
N LEU A 24 3.58 -7.65 12.78
CA LEU A 24 4.32 -8.78 13.36
C LEU A 24 3.78 -10.15 12.93
N PRO A 25 2.45 -10.43 12.93
CA PRO A 25 1.95 -11.75 12.48
C PRO A 25 2.29 -12.06 11.02
N VAL A 26 2.28 -11.05 10.15
CA VAL A 26 2.60 -11.22 8.72
C VAL A 26 4.09 -11.49 8.55
N ILE A 27 4.94 -10.73 9.23
CA ILE A 27 6.40 -10.94 9.18
C ILE A 27 6.78 -12.30 9.78
N ARG A 28 6.16 -12.72 10.89
CA ARG A 28 6.35 -14.07 11.45
C ARG A 28 5.93 -15.18 10.49
N ALA A 29 4.84 -14.99 9.78
CA ALA A 29 4.39 -15.97 8.78
C ALA A 29 5.38 -16.09 7.62
N LEU A 30 5.91 -14.97 7.12
CA LEU A 30 6.99 -14.95 6.11
C LEU A 30 8.27 -15.60 6.63
N TRP A 31 8.68 -15.27 7.84
CA TRP A 31 9.86 -15.84 8.47
C TRP A 31 9.75 -17.35 8.57
N LYS A 32 8.61 -17.87 9.02
CA LYS A 32 8.33 -19.29 9.05
C LYS A 32 8.34 -19.93 7.65
N ALA A 33 7.73 -19.28 6.65
CA ALA A 33 7.73 -19.76 5.28
C ALA A 33 9.15 -19.83 4.70
N SER A 34 10.04 -18.94 5.10
CA SER A 34 11.44 -18.91 4.66
C SER A 34 12.27 -20.14 5.11
N GLU A 35 11.79 -20.91 6.11
CA GLU A 35 12.44 -22.16 6.52
C GLU A 35 12.41 -23.22 5.40
N SER A 36 11.41 -23.15 4.52
CA SER A 36 11.23 -24.07 3.37
C SER A 36 11.47 -23.41 2.01
N SER A 37 11.72 -22.11 1.95
CA SER A 37 11.96 -21.32 0.74
C SER A 37 13.32 -20.64 0.84
N LEU A 38 14.29 -21.15 0.06
CA LEU A 38 15.63 -20.54 0.05
C LEU A 38 15.60 -19.12 -0.53
N LEU A 39 14.78 -18.88 -1.54
CA LEU A 39 14.69 -17.58 -2.18
C LEU A 39 14.08 -16.54 -1.25
N LEU A 40 12.98 -16.88 -0.56
CA LEU A 40 12.38 -15.99 0.44
C LEU A 40 13.37 -15.72 1.59
N LYS A 41 14.09 -16.74 2.06
CA LYS A 41 15.12 -16.58 3.09
C LYS A 41 16.19 -15.58 2.66
N THR A 42 16.71 -15.74 1.42
CA THR A 42 17.71 -14.84 0.86
C THR A 42 17.15 -13.43 0.71
N PHE A 43 15.89 -13.28 0.25
CA PHE A 43 15.23 -11.98 0.17
C PHE A 43 15.14 -11.28 1.54
N LEU A 44 14.66 -11.99 2.58
CA LEU A 44 14.53 -11.39 3.91
C LEU A 44 15.89 -10.97 4.50
N GLN A 45 16.96 -11.70 4.19
CA GLN A 45 18.31 -11.32 4.55
C GLN A 45 18.79 -10.09 3.78
N GLN A 46 18.60 -10.06 2.46
CA GLN A 46 18.97 -8.89 1.66
C GLN A 46 18.13 -7.66 2.00
N ALA A 47 16.87 -7.85 2.37
CA ALA A 47 16.00 -6.73 2.75
C ALA A 47 16.56 -5.93 3.93
N ILE A 48 17.09 -6.60 4.98
CA ILE A 48 17.71 -5.89 6.10
C ILE A 48 19.00 -5.19 5.67
N GLU A 49 19.83 -5.83 4.85
CA GLU A 49 21.08 -5.25 4.34
C GLU A 49 20.80 -3.98 3.51
N ILE A 50 19.83 -4.03 2.59
CA ILE A 50 19.41 -2.88 1.78
C ILE A 50 18.90 -1.72 2.67
N ILE A 51 18.03 -2.03 3.63
CA ILE A 51 17.50 -1.02 4.55
C ILE A 51 18.62 -0.38 5.37
N GLN A 52 19.58 -1.15 5.84
CA GLN A 52 20.74 -0.65 6.56
C GLN A 52 21.63 0.24 5.69
N GLU A 53 21.92 -0.18 4.45
CA GLU A 53 22.70 0.61 3.51
C GLU A 53 22.02 1.94 3.18
N GLU A 54 20.70 1.93 2.94
CA GLU A 54 19.94 3.16 2.68
C GLU A 54 19.92 4.07 3.93
N THR A 55 19.77 3.48 5.12
CA THR A 55 19.82 4.22 6.40
C THR A 55 21.19 4.88 6.61
N GLN A 56 22.29 4.19 6.30
CA GLN A 56 23.65 4.76 6.42
C GLN A 56 23.89 5.95 5.49
N LYS A 57 23.19 6.02 4.36
CA LYS A 57 23.27 7.16 3.41
C LYS A 57 22.53 8.40 3.91
N LEU A 58 21.65 8.26 4.91
CA LEU A 58 20.94 9.40 5.48
C LEU A 58 21.87 10.21 6.38
N ALA A 59 21.83 11.55 6.24
CA ALA A 59 22.59 12.47 7.11
C ALA A 59 21.97 12.65 8.52
N SER A 60 20.81 12.02 8.76
CA SER A 60 19.98 12.15 9.96
C SER A 60 19.90 10.83 10.71
N GLN A 61 19.34 10.85 11.93
CA GLN A 61 19.09 9.65 12.74
C GLN A 61 17.80 8.90 12.36
N GLU A 62 17.14 9.31 11.28
CA GLU A 62 15.93 8.64 10.80
C GLU A 62 16.21 7.17 10.49
N GLY A 63 15.41 6.28 11.05
CA GLY A 63 15.58 4.84 10.85
C GLY A 63 16.82 4.24 11.53
N SER A 64 17.47 4.94 12.48
CA SER A 64 18.69 4.46 13.17
C SER A 64 18.51 3.08 13.82
N LEU A 65 17.29 2.70 14.20
CA LEU A 65 16.98 1.37 14.74
C LEU A 65 17.40 0.25 13.78
N PHE A 66 17.23 0.45 12.47
CA PHE A 66 17.59 -0.58 11.48
C PHE A 66 19.07 -0.97 11.53
N LEU A 67 19.96 -0.04 11.91
CA LEU A 67 21.41 -0.29 11.98
C LEU A 67 21.80 -1.28 13.08
N HIS A 68 20.91 -1.52 14.04
CA HIS A 68 21.17 -2.37 15.22
C HIS A 68 20.47 -3.73 15.14
N CYS A 69 19.55 -3.90 14.20
CA CYS A 69 18.81 -5.15 14.05
C CYS A 69 19.53 -6.10 13.10
N ILE A 70 19.50 -7.40 13.39
CA ILE A 70 20.14 -8.44 12.59
C ILE A 70 19.20 -9.05 11.53
N ASN A 71 17.90 -8.85 11.67
CA ASN A 71 16.91 -9.34 10.72
C ASN A 71 15.58 -8.58 10.83
N VAL A 72 14.71 -8.77 9.83
CA VAL A 72 13.41 -8.09 9.75
C VAL A 72 12.41 -8.54 10.81
N LEU A 73 12.55 -9.74 11.37
CA LEU A 73 11.68 -10.23 12.45
C LEU A 73 11.94 -9.47 13.72
N GLU A 74 13.20 -9.25 14.07
CA GLU A 74 13.60 -8.45 15.23
C GLU A 74 13.05 -7.02 15.15
N ILE A 75 13.11 -6.38 13.97
CA ILE A 75 12.48 -5.07 13.74
C ILE A 75 10.99 -5.12 14.03
N ALA A 76 10.29 -6.16 13.55
CA ALA A 76 8.86 -6.30 13.74
C ALA A 76 8.49 -6.56 15.22
N GLU A 77 9.33 -7.25 15.97
CA GLU A 77 9.15 -7.50 17.40
C GLU A 77 9.34 -6.22 18.20
N ILE A 78 10.42 -5.47 17.95
CA ILE A 78 10.67 -4.17 18.59
C ILE A 78 9.52 -3.19 18.27
N TYR A 79 9.08 -3.13 17.01
CA TYR A 79 7.96 -2.28 16.60
C TYR A 79 6.65 -2.62 17.32
N ALA A 80 6.39 -3.92 17.52
CA ALA A 80 5.16 -4.38 18.19
C ALA A 80 5.13 -4.08 19.70
N GLU A 81 6.30 -3.90 20.32
CA GLU A 81 6.47 -3.58 21.75
C GLU A 81 6.60 -2.07 21.99
N ALA A 82 6.78 -1.26 20.93
CA ALA A 82 6.95 0.19 21.06
C ALA A 82 5.64 0.87 21.50
N GLU A 83 5.73 1.76 22.49
CA GLU A 83 4.59 2.59 22.93
C GLU A 83 4.15 3.57 21.85
N GLU A 84 5.12 4.13 21.12
CA GLU A 84 4.88 5.05 20.01
C GLU A 84 5.34 4.37 18.71
N PRO A 85 4.42 4.09 17.78
CA PRO A 85 4.78 3.45 16.51
C PRO A 85 5.59 4.40 15.62
N ASP A 86 6.76 3.95 15.17
CA ASP A 86 7.56 4.65 14.16
C ASP A 86 7.01 4.35 12.77
N GLU A 87 6.61 5.41 12.04
CA GLU A 87 5.98 5.29 10.72
C GLU A 87 6.93 4.79 9.64
N ILE A 88 8.22 5.10 9.75
CA ILE A 88 9.23 4.58 8.81
C ILE A 88 9.31 3.07 8.97
N ILE A 89 9.38 2.59 10.20
CA ILE A 89 9.42 1.16 10.52
C ILE A 89 8.14 0.47 10.06
N ALA A 90 6.96 1.04 10.37
CA ALA A 90 5.68 0.50 9.94
C ALA A 90 5.58 0.33 8.44
N SER A 91 5.98 1.36 7.68
CA SER A 91 5.95 1.38 6.23
C SER A 91 6.93 0.39 5.62
N VAL A 92 8.15 0.33 6.14
CA VAL A 92 9.19 -0.60 5.69
C VAL A 92 8.77 -2.05 5.91
N LEU A 93 8.24 -2.39 7.09
CA LEU A 93 7.75 -3.74 7.37
C LEU A 93 6.58 -4.13 6.45
N ALA A 94 5.69 -3.19 6.12
CA ALA A 94 4.61 -3.42 5.18
C ALA A 94 5.12 -3.68 3.75
N LEU A 95 6.17 -2.98 3.33
CA LEU A 95 6.83 -3.19 2.03
C LEU A 95 7.53 -4.55 1.98
N VAL A 96 8.33 -4.88 2.99
CA VAL A 96 8.98 -6.21 3.10
C VAL A 96 7.95 -7.33 3.07
N ALA A 97 6.81 -7.15 3.74
CA ALA A 97 5.73 -8.14 3.72
C ALA A 97 5.17 -8.38 2.31
N ARG A 98 4.95 -7.33 1.52
CA ARG A 98 4.41 -7.44 0.15
C ARG A 98 5.41 -8.03 -0.83
N PHE A 99 6.65 -7.58 -0.76
CA PHE A 99 7.72 -8.12 -1.60
C PHE A 99 8.02 -9.58 -1.26
N GLY A 100 8.07 -9.93 0.02
CA GLY A 100 8.21 -11.32 0.44
C GLY A 100 7.05 -12.20 -0.02
N ALA A 101 5.82 -11.70 0.01
CA ALA A 101 4.66 -12.39 -0.52
C ALA A 101 4.76 -12.60 -2.04
N LEU A 102 5.23 -11.59 -2.79
CA LEU A 102 5.43 -11.68 -4.23
C LEU A 102 6.50 -12.73 -4.58
N VAL A 103 7.62 -12.75 -3.87
CA VAL A 103 8.68 -13.76 -4.04
C VAL A 103 8.13 -15.16 -3.78
N LEU A 104 7.43 -15.36 -2.66
CA LEU A 104 6.86 -16.65 -2.27
C LEU A 104 5.80 -17.16 -3.27
N ASP A 105 4.92 -16.26 -3.73
CA ASP A 105 3.88 -16.59 -4.69
C ASP A 105 4.47 -17.07 -6.03
N ASN A 106 5.55 -16.45 -6.48
CA ASN A 106 6.21 -16.83 -7.73
C ASN A 106 7.03 -18.10 -7.59
N GLU A 107 7.69 -18.34 -6.48
CA GLU A 107 8.40 -19.61 -6.23
C GLU A 107 7.42 -20.80 -6.26
N HIS A 108 6.23 -20.67 -5.68
CA HIS A 108 5.22 -21.72 -5.70
C HIS A 108 4.55 -21.90 -7.07
N ASN A 109 4.57 -20.89 -7.93
CA ASN A 109 3.95 -20.94 -9.26
C ASN A 109 4.95 -21.20 -10.38
N ASP A 110 6.27 -21.18 -10.10
CA ASP A 110 7.34 -21.41 -11.07
C ASP A 110 7.40 -22.90 -11.43
N GLY A 111 6.70 -23.30 -12.44
CA GLY A 111 6.75 -24.65 -13.02
C GLY A 111 5.42 -25.33 -13.27
N SER A 112 4.31 -24.89 -12.68
CA SER A 112 3.03 -25.61 -12.86
C SER A 112 1.84 -24.74 -13.27
N ARG A 113 1.96 -23.41 -13.23
CA ARG A 113 0.81 -22.49 -13.44
C ARG A 113 1.21 -21.24 -14.23
N GLN A 114 1.78 -21.42 -15.42
CA GLN A 114 1.76 -20.32 -16.38
C GLN A 114 0.31 -19.99 -16.69
N SER A 115 -0.22 -18.95 -16.02
CA SER A 115 -1.45 -18.31 -16.47
C SER A 115 -1.19 -17.87 -17.90
N THR A 116 -1.85 -18.48 -18.87
CA THR A 116 -1.71 -18.13 -20.28
C THR A 116 -2.49 -16.86 -20.64
N GLY A 117 -3.02 -16.17 -19.64
CA GLY A 117 -3.84 -14.98 -19.82
C GLY A 117 -3.25 -13.72 -19.17
N PRO A 118 -3.80 -12.55 -19.53
CA PRO A 118 -3.42 -11.28 -18.93
C PRO A 118 -3.55 -11.29 -17.41
N ILE A 119 -2.59 -10.65 -16.73
CA ILE A 119 -2.59 -10.47 -15.28
C ILE A 119 -2.94 -9.02 -14.97
N GLN A 120 -3.99 -8.83 -14.19
CA GLN A 120 -4.35 -7.52 -13.66
C GLN A 120 -3.67 -7.33 -12.30
N ILE A 121 -3.16 -6.13 -12.06
CA ILE A 121 -2.44 -5.79 -10.84
C ILE A 121 -3.12 -4.60 -10.18
N ALA A 122 -3.55 -4.80 -8.94
CA ALA A 122 -4.09 -3.79 -8.06
C ALA A 122 -3.12 -3.54 -6.91
N GLY A 123 -2.55 -2.36 -6.84
CA GLY A 123 -1.78 -1.90 -5.68
C GLY A 123 -2.51 -0.74 -5.02
N PHE A 124 -2.69 -0.78 -3.71
CA PHE A 124 -3.26 0.35 -2.98
C PHE A 124 -2.15 1.10 -2.25
N CYS A 125 -2.08 2.42 -2.46
CA CYS A 125 -1.02 3.27 -1.91
C CYS A 125 0.37 2.69 -2.23
N THR A 126 1.23 2.49 -1.23
CA THR A 126 2.57 1.89 -1.41
C THR A 126 2.55 0.45 -1.94
N GLY A 127 1.39 -0.21 -1.99
CA GLY A 127 1.21 -1.50 -2.68
C GLY A 127 1.47 -1.44 -4.18
N LEU A 128 1.33 -0.26 -4.81
CA LEU A 128 1.69 -0.04 -6.21
C LEU A 128 3.16 -0.32 -6.52
N LEU A 129 4.07 -0.11 -5.56
CA LEU A 129 5.50 -0.35 -5.74
C LEU A 129 5.80 -1.85 -5.95
N ALA A 130 5.18 -2.73 -5.14
CA ALA A 130 5.29 -4.17 -5.36
C ALA A 130 4.55 -4.60 -6.64
N GLY A 131 3.46 -3.92 -6.99
CA GLY A 131 2.76 -4.08 -8.26
C GLY A 131 3.65 -3.76 -9.46
N ALA A 132 4.50 -2.74 -9.39
CA ALA A 132 5.44 -2.38 -10.45
C ALA A 132 6.45 -3.50 -10.72
N VAL A 133 6.99 -4.13 -9.68
CA VAL A 133 7.85 -5.32 -9.83
C VAL A 133 7.09 -6.43 -10.54
N ALA A 134 5.87 -6.73 -10.09
CA ALA A 134 5.04 -7.77 -10.71
C ALA A 134 4.70 -7.45 -12.17
N ALA A 135 4.60 -6.18 -12.56
CA ALA A 135 4.33 -5.75 -13.94
C ALA A 135 5.53 -5.91 -14.87
N CYS A 136 6.76 -5.84 -14.35
CA CYS A 136 7.99 -5.85 -15.15
C CYS A 136 8.73 -7.19 -15.12
N ALA A 137 8.59 -7.97 -14.07
CA ALA A 137 9.37 -9.18 -13.88
C ALA A 137 8.81 -10.37 -14.66
N LYS A 138 9.61 -10.94 -15.56
CA LYS A 138 9.24 -12.07 -16.42
C LYS A 138 9.45 -13.44 -15.76
N ASP A 139 10.36 -13.55 -14.82
CA ASP A 139 10.77 -14.77 -14.16
C ASP A 139 11.16 -14.52 -12.70
N ILE A 140 11.40 -15.58 -11.95
CA ILE A 140 11.69 -15.51 -10.52
C ILE A 140 13.00 -14.78 -10.21
N ILE A 141 13.99 -14.84 -11.08
CA ILE A 141 15.27 -14.13 -10.90
C ILE A 141 15.03 -12.64 -11.05
N THR A 142 14.33 -12.23 -12.11
CA THR A 142 13.98 -10.83 -12.34
C THR A 142 13.09 -10.28 -11.22
N ILE A 143 12.15 -11.09 -10.67
CA ILE A 143 11.36 -10.70 -9.50
C ILE A 143 12.27 -10.39 -8.31
N PHE A 144 13.21 -11.28 -8.03
CA PHE A 144 14.12 -11.12 -6.90
C PHE A 144 14.96 -9.85 -7.03
N ASP A 145 15.62 -9.67 -8.19
CA ASP A 145 16.48 -8.50 -8.43
C ASP A 145 15.69 -7.19 -8.35
N LEU A 146 14.56 -7.10 -9.08
CA LEU A 146 13.72 -5.89 -9.04
C LEU A 146 13.10 -5.64 -7.67
N THR A 147 12.77 -6.69 -6.92
CA THR A 147 12.24 -6.53 -5.56
C THR A 147 13.27 -5.88 -4.65
N CYS A 148 14.53 -6.26 -4.72
CA CYS A 148 15.62 -5.65 -3.96
C CYS A 148 15.82 -4.17 -4.34
N GLU A 149 15.85 -3.87 -5.63
CA GLU A 149 16.01 -2.48 -6.11
C GLU A 149 14.82 -1.58 -5.73
N VAL A 150 13.59 -2.07 -5.94
CA VAL A 150 12.38 -1.29 -5.62
C VAL A 150 12.17 -1.16 -4.12
N LEU A 151 12.70 -2.07 -3.29
CA LEU A 151 12.70 -1.91 -1.84
C LEU A 151 13.54 -0.69 -1.42
N ALA A 152 14.73 -0.48 -2.01
CA ALA A 152 15.56 0.71 -1.75
C ALA A 152 14.83 2.00 -2.18
N ILE A 153 14.19 2.00 -3.36
CA ILE A 153 13.36 3.13 -3.84
C ILE A 153 12.21 3.40 -2.87
N SER A 154 11.53 2.35 -2.43
CA SER A 154 10.40 2.43 -1.50
C SER A 154 10.82 3.01 -0.14
N PHE A 155 11.98 2.62 0.37
CA PHE A 155 12.55 3.19 1.60
C PHE A 155 12.77 4.70 1.45
N ARG A 156 13.43 5.12 0.36
CA ARG A 156 13.68 6.55 0.08
C ARG A 156 12.38 7.34 -0.07
N LEU A 157 11.34 6.76 -0.72
CA LEU A 157 10.02 7.38 -0.80
C LEU A 157 9.41 7.61 0.59
N VAL A 158 9.44 6.61 1.48
CA VAL A 158 8.93 6.74 2.85
C VAL A 158 9.67 7.87 3.59
N ILE A 159 11.00 7.91 3.51
CA ILE A 159 11.81 8.98 4.11
C ILE A 159 11.41 10.36 3.55
N ALA A 160 11.24 10.49 2.23
CA ALA A 160 10.83 11.76 1.61
C ALA A 160 9.45 12.23 2.10
N LEU A 161 8.48 11.33 2.21
CA LEU A 161 7.13 11.63 2.68
C LEU A 161 7.12 11.99 4.17
N VAL A 162 7.87 11.28 5.01
CA VAL A 162 8.02 11.60 6.43
C VAL A 162 8.68 12.97 6.62
N ARG A 163 9.76 13.26 5.89
CA ARG A 163 10.42 14.57 5.94
C ARG A 163 9.50 15.70 5.50
N ARG A 164 8.72 15.50 4.42
CA ARG A 164 7.71 16.46 3.97
C ARG A 164 6.69 16.74 5.08
N SER A 165 6.20 15.70 5.74
CA SER A 165 5.22 15.82 6.83
C SER A 165 5.80 16.55 8.05
N LYS A 166 7.02 16.18 8.48
CA LYS A 166 7.72 16.85 9.59
C LYS A 166 8.06 18.31 9.31
N ALA A 167 8.27 18.68 8.05
CA ALA A 167 8.46 20.09 7.67
C ALA A 167 7.19 20.93 7.83
N ILE A 168 6.01 20.32 7.73
CA ILE A 168 4.71 20.98 7.95
C ILE A 168 4.38 21.03 9.44
N GLU A 169 4.56 19.90 10.12
CA GLU A 169 4.34 19.79 11.58
C GLU A 169 5.35 18.80 12.18
N PRO A 170 6.30 19.28 13.01
CA PRO A 170 7.35 18.43 13.58
C PRO A 170 6.84 17.48 14.67
N GLU A 171 5.74 17.85 15.34
CA GLU A 171 5.19 17.05 16.43
C GLU A 171 4.65 15.71 15.91
N PRO A 172 4.93 14.61 16.61
CA PRO A 172 4.45 13.30 16.21
C PRO A 172 2.92 13.22 16.39
N GLY A 173 2.27 12.41 15.54
CA GLY A 173 0.83 12.18 15.67
C GLY A 173 0.23 11.58 14.41
N LEU A 174 -1.05 11.27 14.49
CA LEU A 174 -1.81 10.71 13.37
C LEU A 174 -2.16 11.81 12.36
N TRP A 175 -1.83 11.57 11.11
CA TRP A 175 -2.11 12.47 9.98
C TRP A 175 -3.45 12.18 9.31
N ALA A 176 -4.20 11.17 9.76
CA ALA A 176 -5.43 10.79 9.08
C ALA A 176 -6.51 10.28 10.04
N THR A 177 -7.75 10.53 9.65
CA THR A 177 -8.95 9.95 10.25
C THR A 177 -9.93 9.55 9.16
N THR A 178 -10.65 8.44 9.37
CA THR A 178 -11.61 7.92 8.39
C THR A 178 -13.03 8.20 8.87
N PHE A 179 -13.81 8.88 8.03
CA PHE A 179 -15.23 9.16 8.23
C PHE A 179 -16.06 8.13 7.49
N ILE A 180 -17.00 7.50 8.20
CA ILE A 180 -17.84 6.41 7.70
C ILE A 180 -19.22 6.94 7.38
N ARG A 181 -19.80 6.56 6.22
CA ARG A 181 -21.15 6.92 5.79
C ARG A 181 -21.39 8.42 5.60
N VAL A 182 -20.36 9.16 5.27
CA VAL A 182 -20.43 10.56 4.84
C VAL A 182 -20.09 10.59 3.36
N SER A 183 -20.88 11.27 2.55
CA SER A 183 -20.58 11.41 1.12
C SER A 183 -19.32 12.24 0.90
N ARG A 184 -18.59 11.94 -0.15
CA ARG A 184 -17.40 12.70 -0.52
C ARG A 184 -17.72 14.20 -0.68
N GLN A 185 -18.78 14.51 -1.42
CA GLN A 185 -19.18 15.89 -1.70
C GLN A 185 -19.52 16.69 -0.41
N GLU A 186 -20.24 16.05 0.51
CA GLU A 186 -20.57 16.68 1.80
C GLU A 186 -19.32 16.96 2.62
N LEU A 187 -18.42 15.98 2.67
CA LEU A 187 -17.17 16.10 3.42
C LEU A 187 -16.23 17.14 2.79
N GLU A 188 -16.12 17.21 1.47
CA GLU A 188 -15.35 18.26 0.76
C GLU A 188 -15.85 19.66 1.13
N MET A 189 -17.16 19.90 1.09
CA MET A 189 -17.75 21.19 1.50
C MET A 189 -17.38 21.55 2.95
N GLN A 190 -17.53 20.60 3.86
CA GLN A 190 -17.24 20.83 5.28
C GLN A 190 -15.75 21.09 5.55
N LEU A 191 -14.86 20.43 4.79
CA LEU A 191 -13.42 20.68 4.89
C LEU A 191 -13.02 22.04 4.30
N GLU A 192 -13.64 22.47 3.21
CA GLU A 192 -13.45 23.81 2.65
C GLU A 192 -13.87 24.89 3.65
N ASP A 193 -15.06 24.78 4.23
CA ASP A 193 -15.57 25.69 5.26
C ASP A 193 -14.66 25.71 6.50
N TYR A 194 -14.21 24.54 6.95
CA TYR A 194 -13.30 24.41 8.08
C TYR A 194 -11.95 25.08 7.81
N ASN A 195 -11.32 24.78 6.67
CA ASN A 195 -10.03 25.35 6.28
C ASN A 195 -10.11 26.89 6.18
N LEU A 196 -11.20 27.41 5.61
CA LEU A 196 -11.45 28.84 5.48
C LEU A 196 -11.70 29.50 6.84
N TYR A 197 -12.57 28.93 7.67
CA TYR A 197 -12.93 29.47 8.98
C TYR A 197 -11.71 29.60 9.91
N HIS A 198 -10.84 28.59 9.90
CA HIS A 198 -9.60 28.56 10.69
C HIS A 198 -8.41 29.24 10.00
N ASN A 199 -8.62 29.80 8.80
CA ASN A 199 -7.57 30.45 8.00
C ASN A 199 -6.30 29.61 7.90
N LEU A 200 -6.45 28.29 7.62
CA LEU A 200 -5.32 27.38 7.57
C LEU A 200 -4.45 27.68 6.34
N PRO A 201 -3.12 27.79 6.52
CA PRO A 201 -2.22 27.90 5.39
C PRO A 201 -2.33 26.65 4.51
N ARG A 202 -2.05 26.80 3.21
CA ARG A 202 -2.31 25.77 2.18
C ARG A 202 -1.74 24.40 2.58
N GLU A 203 -0.52 24.37 3.09
CA GLU A 203 0.18 23.16 3.49
C GLU A 203 -0.39 22.46 4.74
N LYS A 204 -1.22 23.18 5.53
CA LYS A 204 -1.89 22.66 6.72
C LYS A 204 -3.37 22.35 6.51
N GLN A 205 -3.91 22.58 5.33
CA GLN A 205 -5.31 22.32 5.04
C GLN A 205 -5.67 20.84 5.15
N ALA A 206 -6.83 20.57 5.72
CA ALA A 206 -7.41 19.24 5.73
C ALA A 206 -7.98 18.91 4.34
N TYR A 207 -7.76 17.68 3.88
CA TYR A 207 -8.17 17.22 2.54
C TYR A 207 -8.54 15.74 2.56
N ILE A 208 -9.33 15.30 1.58
CA ILE A 208 -9.63 13.88 1.37
C ILE A 208 -8.48 13.28 0.55
N GLY A 209 -7.75 12.34 1.14
CA GLY A 209 -6.68 11.62 0.45
C GLY A 209 -7.09 10.24 -0.06
N VAL A 210 -8.09 9.60 0.58
CA VAL A 210 -8.64 8.31 0.14
C VAL A 210 -10.16 8.37 0.15
N THR A 211 -10.80 7.86 -0.89
CA THR A 211 -12.27 7.83 -1.01
C THR A 211 -12.80 6.46 -1.40
N SER A 212 -13.98 6.12 -0.88
CA SER A 212 -14.83 5.05 -1.33
C SER A 212 -16.31 5.40 -1.08
N GLN A 213 -17.24 4.62 -1.62
CA GLN A 213 -18.69 4.82 -1.39
C GLN A 213 -19.08 4.72 0.08
N LEU A 214 -18.33 3.98 0.90
CA LEU A 214 -18.67 3.69 2.29
C LEU A 214 -17.92 4.55 3.30
N TRP A 215 -16.79 5.13 2.92
CA TRP A 215 -15.92 5.87 3.81
C TRP A 215 -14.95 6.77 3.04
N ASN A 216 -14.51 7.82 3.71
CA ASN A 216 -13.51 8.76 3.22
C ASN A 216 -12.45 8.98 4.29
N THR A 217 -11.16 8.95 3.90
CA THR A 217 -10.06 9.27 4.82
C THR A 217 -9.59 10.69 4.56
N VAL A 218 -9.69 11.50 5.61
CA VAL A 218 -9.20 12.86 5.65
C VAL A 218 -7.79 12.86 6.21
N PHE A 219 -6.93 13.60 5.56
CA PHE A 219 -5.56 13.88 5.99
C PHE A 219 -5.41 15.35 6.35
N ALA A 220 -4.67 15.62 7.41
CA ALA A 220 -4.23 16.94 7.83
C ALA A 220 -3.08 16.77 8.85
N PRO A 221 -2.36 17.86 9.23
CA PRO A 221 -1.43 17.81 10.34
C PRO A 221 -2.08 17.31 11.63
N PRO A 222 -1.33 16.61 12.51
CA PRO A 222 -1.86 16.03 13.75
C PRO A 222 -2.68 17.00 14.60
N SER A 223 -2.22 18.24 14.78
CA SER A 223 -2.96 19.26 15.52
C SER A 223 -4.32 19.60 14.91
N VAL A 224 -4.42 19.58 13.57
CA VAL A 224 -5.67 19.82 12.84
C VAL A 224 -6.61 18.63 12.99
N ILE A 225 -6.12 17.39 12.81
CA ILE A 225 -6.90 16.15 13.02
C ILE A 225 -7.47 16.10 14.43
N GLN A 226 -6.63 16.39 15.45
CA GLN A 226 -7.06 16.42 16.84
C GLN A 226 -8.16 17.46 17.06
N HIS A 227 -7.95 18.69 16.58
CA HIS A 227 -8.95 19.76 16.72
C HIS A 227 -10.28 19.40 16.02
N MET A 228 -10.25 18.85 14.82
CA MET A 228 -11.44 18.40 14.10
C MET A 228 -12.20 17.34 14.89
N SER A 229 -11.48 16.35 15.44
CA SER A 229 -12.10 15.21 16.13
C SER A 229 -12.65 15.55 17.51
N GLU A 230 -12.00 16.46 18.25
CA GLU A 230 -12.32 16.75 19.65
C GLU A 230 -13.15 18.03 19.82
N SER A 231 -12.86 19.07 19.06
CA SER A 231 -13.34 20.43 19.29
C SER A 231 -14.33 20.93 18.25
N CYS A 232 -14.37 20.35 17.04
CA CYS A 232 -15.28 20.77 16.00
C CYS A 232 -16.58 19.95 16.06
N PRO A 233 -17.76 20.57 16.41
CA PRO A 233 -19.02 19.83 16.57
C PRO A 233 -19.46 19.04 15.33
N ILE A 234 -19.14 19.55 14.13
CA ILE A 234 -19.51 18.92 12.88
C ILE A 234 -18.81 17.58 12.76
N PHE A 235 -17.47 17.56 12.91
CA PHE A 235 -16.68 16.34 12.73
C PHE A 235 -16.76 15.38 13.92
N SER A 236 -16.80 15.90 15.16
CA SER A 236 -16.86 15.07 16.38
C SER A 236 -18.15 14.24 16.49
N GLN A 237 -19.23 14.65 15.81
CA GLN A 237 -20.50 13.91 15.77
C GLN A 237 -20.55 12.84 14.67
N MET A 238 -19.62 12.89 13.70
CA MET A 238 -19.56 11.88 12.64
C MET A 238 -18.98 10.59 13.17
N SER A 239 -19.40 9.47 12.57
CA SER A 239 -18.78 8.17 12.82
C SER A 239 -17.38 8.16 12.21
N GLN A 240 -16.37 8.05 13.05
CA GLN A 240 -14.97 8.10 12.64
C GLN A 240 -14.15 6.96 13.24
N VAL A 241 -13.09 6.58 12.53
CA VAL A 241 -12.11 5.60 12.96
C VAL A 241 -10.72 6.19 12.72
N SER A 242 -9.90 6.19 13.76
CA SER A 242 -8.50 6.60 13.63
C SER A 242 -7.76 5.65 12.68
N THR A 243 -6.91 6.19 11.84
CA THR A 243 -6.02 5.41 10.97
C THR A 243 -4.60 5.51 11.49
N THR A 244 -3.78 4.53 11.15
CA THR A 244 -2.38 4.51 11.57
C THR A 244 -1.46 5.36 10.67
N ALA A 245 -2.01 6.13 9.73
CA ALA A 245 -1.19 6.97 8.86
C ALA A 245 -0.60 8.15 9.63
N ALA A 246 0.73 8.23 9.69
CA ALA A 246 1.46 9.29 10.37
C ALA A 246 2.26 10.18 9.39
N MET A 247 1.87 10.21 8.12
CA MET A 247 2.46 11.07 7.10
C MET A 247 1.42 11.56 6.08
N ALA A 248 1.69 12.72 5.47
CA ALA A 248 0.88 13.27 4.39
C ALA A 248 1.15 12.51 3.09
N VAL A 249 0.12 11.84 2.57
CA VAL A 249 0.09 11.16 1.27
C VAL A 249 -1.14 11.58 0.49
N HIS A 250 -1.17 11.33 -0.81
CA HIS A 250 -2.33 11.65 -1.67
C HIS A 250 -2.73 13.14 -1.61
N ALA A 251 -1.74 14.03 -1.49
CA ALA A 251 -1.89 15.46 -1.19
C ALA A 251 -1.62 16.33 -2.41
N SER A 252 -2.63 16.59 -3.24
CA SER A 252 -2.49 17.36 -4.49
C SER A 252 -2.04 18.82 -4.30
N HIS A 253 -2.21 19.36 -3.11
CA HIS A 253 -1.83 20.72 -2.75
C HIS A 253 -0.40 20.86 -2.20
N LEU A 254 0.27 19.75 -1.89
CA LEU A 254 1.66 19.75 -1.43
C LEU A 254 2.63 19.62 -2.61
N SER A 255 3.91 19.86 -2.38
CA SER A 255 4.94 19.64 -3.40
C SER A 255 5.20 18.16 -3.64
N LEU A 256 5.45 17.81 -4.90
CA LEU A 256 5.94 16.48 -5.26
C LEU A 256 7.33 16.28 -4.61
N PRO A 257 7.61 15.14 -4.00
CA PRO A 257 8.95 14.80 -3.53
C PRO A 257 9.96 14.76 -4.68
N ASP A 258 11.24 14.88 -4.36
CA ASP A 258 12.33 14.75 -5.32
C ASP A 258 12.39 13.32 -5.89
N ILE A 259 11.79 13.13 -7.07
CA ILE A 259 11.70 11.83 -7.74
C ILE A 259 13.08 11.30 -8.12
N ASP A 260 13.98 12.16 -8.57
CA ASP A 260 15.33 11.76 -9.00
C ASP A 260 16.12 11.21 -7.81
N TRP A 261 16.01 11.85 -6.65
CA TRP A 261 16.61 11.33 -5.42
C TRP A 261 15.98 10.00 -4.96
N ILE A 262 14.65 9.86 -5.08
CA ILE A 262 13.93 8.65 -4.66
C ILE A 262 14.31 7.47 -5.57
N ILE A 263 14.26 7.64 -6.87
CA ILE A 263 14.54 6.56 -7.83
C ILE A 263 16.05 6.27 -7.87
N GLY A 264 16.86 7.31 -7.93
CA GLY A 264 18.31 7.16 -8.06
C GLY A 264 18.70 6.48 -9.39
N SER A 265 19.85 5.78 -9.36
CA SER A 265 20.37 5.07 -10.54
C SER A 265 20.56 3.60 -10.20
N LEU A 266 19.70 2.74 -10.75
CA LEU A 266 19.70 1.29 -10.52
C LEU A 266 19.65 0.55 -11.86
N PRO A 267 20.26 -0.64 -11.97
CA PRO A 267 20.34 -1.41 -13.22
C PRO A 267 18.98 -1.81 -13.81
N GLY A 268 18.03 -2.17 -12.95
CA GLY A 268 16.70 -2.68 -13.35
C GLY A 268 15.73 -1.64 -13.87
N LEU A 269 16.03 -0.32 -13.79
CA LEU A 269 15.10 0.75 -14.16
C LEU A 269 14.66 0.70 -15.63
N ASN A 270 15.51 0.18 -16.53
CA ASN A 270 15.18 0.02 -17.94
C ASN A 270 14.41 -1.27 -18.25
N THR A 271 14.04 -2.08 -17.24
CA THR A 271 13.26 -3.31 -17.46
C THR A 271 11.90 -2.94 -18.07
N PRO A 272 11.51 -3.56 -19.22
CA PRO A 272 10.25 -3.23 -19.86
C PRO A 272 9.05 -3.73 -19.04
N VAL A 273 7.96 -2.96 -19.10
CA VAL A 273 6.65 -3.43 -18.62
C VAL A 273 6.16 -4.53 -19.56
N LEU A 274 5.73 -5.65 -19.01
CA LEU A 274 5.29 -6.80 -19.78
C LEU A 274 3.93 -6.54 -20.42
N PRO A 275 3.73 -6.89 -21.71
CA PRO A 275 2.50 -6.53 -22.45
C PRO A 275 1.25 -7.28 -21.95
N ASP A 276 1.43 -8.40 -21.25
CA ASP A 276 0.35 -9.18 -20.63
C ASP A 276 0.08 -8.78 -19.17
N ARG A 277 0.71 -7.73 -18.68
CA ARG A 277 0.57 -7.18 -17.33
C ARG A 277 -0.05 -5.80 -17.37
N SER A 278 -1.08 -5.59 -16.57
CA SER A 278 -1.74 -4.30 -16.46
C SER A 278 -1.84 -3.90 -14.99
N ILE A 279 -1.21 -2.78 -14.63
CA ILE A 279 -1.29 -2.20 -13.29
C ILE A 279 -2.21 -0.98 -13.35
N ILE A 280 -3.20 -0.94 -12.45
CA ILE A 280 -4.23 0.08 -12.43
C ILE A 280 -3.81 1.22 -11.50
N SER A 281 -3.87 2.46 -12.01
CA SER A 281 -3.69 3.68 -11.21
C SER A 281 -4.84 3.81 -10.22
N THR A 282 -4.49 4.13 -8.97
CA THR A 282 -5.46 4.26 -7.89
C THR A 282 -6.20 5.59 -7.90
N SER A 283 -5.73 6.56 -8.67
CA SER A 283 -6.40 7.85 -8.82
C SER A 283 -7.37 7.91 -9.99
N THR A 284 -7.11 7.14 -11.05
CA THR A 284 -7.88 7.23 -12.30
C THR A 284 -8.70 5.98 -12.62
N GLY A 285 -8.41 4.85 -11.97
CA GLY A 285 -8.99 3.55 -12.33
C GLY A 285 -8.56 3.03 -13.71
N LYS A 286 -7.55 3.64 -14.35
CA LYS A 286 -7.04 3.26 -15.67
C LYS A 286 -5.68 2.61 -15.57
N PRO A 287 -5.28 1.75 -16.52
CA PRO A 287 -3.91 1.26 -16.62
C PRO A 287 -2.89 2.40 -16.69
N PHE A 288 -1.77 2.25 -15.96
CA PHE A 288 -0.62 3.11 -16.18
C PHE A 288 -0.07 2.88 -17.59
N LEU A 289 0.30 3.97 -18.26
CA LEU A 289 0.94 3.95 -19.57
C LEU A 289 2.44 4.20 -19.37
N ALA A 290 3.20 3.13 -19.27
CA ALA A 290 4.66 3.19 -19.08
C ALA A 290 5.32 2.08 -19.89
N ALA A 291 6.46 2.37 -20.51
CA ALA A 291 7.23 1.41 -21.28
C ALA A 291 8.27 0.67 -20.40
N THR A 292 8.78 1.33 -19.36
CA THR A 292 9.84 0.84 -18.49
C THR A 292 9.43 0.91 -17.02
N LEU A 293 10.17 0.19 -16.17
CA LEU A 293 10.02 0.24 -14.73
C LEU A 293 10.23 1.68 -14.19
N GLN A 294 11.19 2.43 -14.74
CA GLN A 294 11.44 3.82 -14.33
C GLN A 294 10.21 4.69 -14.54
N GLU A 295 9.68 4.74 -15.78
CA GLU A 295 8.48 5.52 -16.09
C GLU A 295 7.27 5.12 -15.23
N LEU A 296 7.15 3.81 -14.95
CA LEU A 296 6.10 3.29 -14.10
C LEU A 296 6.26 3.75 -12.66
N LEU A 297 7.48 3.70 -12.10
CA LEU A 297 7.77 4.16 -10.74
C LEU A 297 7.58 5.66 -10.58
N GLU A 298 8.01 6.48 -11.55
CA GLU A 298 7.76 7.93 -11.55
C GLU A 298 6.26 8.24 -11.46
N SER A 299 5.46 7.54 -12.27
CA SER A 299 3.99 7.67 -12.26
C SER A 299 3.37 7.20 -10.93
N ILE A 300 3.86 6.11 -10.36
CA ILE A 300 3.40 5.56 -9.09
C ILE A 300 3.76 6.49 -7.92
N ILE A 301 4.97 7.03 -7.88
CA ILE A 301 5.40 7.97 -6.84
C ILE A 301 4.53 9.22 -6.85
N ALA A 302 4.20 9.73 -8.06
CA ALA A 302 3.27 10.84 -8.20
C ALA A 302 1.86 10.46 -7.71
N ASP A 303 1.37 9.26 -8.05
CA ASP A 303 0.04 8.77 -7.64
C ASP A 303 -0.06 8.66 -6.11
N ILE A 304 0.95 8.09 -5.45
CA ILE A 304 1.01 7.96 -3.99
C ILE A 304 1.15 9.33 -3.29
N SER A 305 1.96 10.21 -3.85
CA SER A 305 2.33 11.44 -3.16
C SER A 305 1.30 12.55 -3.31
N MET A 306 0.62 12.62 -4.47
CA MET A 306 -0.15 13.79 -4.90
C MET A 306 -1.61 13.49 -5.21
N ASN A 307 -1.93 12.28 -5.70
CA ASN A 307 -3.26 12.04 -6.26
C ASN A 307 -4.18 11.36 -5.27
N LEU A 308 -5.45 11.75 -5.27
CA LEU A 308 -6.50 11.08 -4.50
C LEU A 308 -6.55 9.59 -4.82
N LEU A 309 -6.51 8.74 -3.80
CA LEU A 309 -6.74 7.32 -3.95
C LEU A 309 -8.26 7.05 -3.97
N ASP A 310 -8.78 6.65 -5.13
CA ASP A 310 -10.18 6.29 -5.33
C ASP A 310 -10.31 4.75 -5.45
N ILE A 311 -10.81 4.14 -4.38
CA ILE A 311 -10.94 2.68 -4.30
C ILE A 311 -11.97 2.16 -5.28
N ASP A 312 -13.10 2.85 -5.41
CA ASP A 312 -14.19 2.37 -6.28
C ASP A 312 -13.79 2.46 -7.75
N SER A 313 -13.16 3.57 -8.16
CA SER A 313 -12.62 3.72 -9.52
C SER A 313 -11.55 2.66 -9.82
N THR A 314 -10.67 2.35 -8.85
CA THR A 314 -9.65 1.30 -8.98
C THR A 314 -10.30 -0.06 -9.20
N VAL A 315 -11.26 -0.43 -8.35
CA VAL A 315 -11.96 -1.72 -8.43
C VAL A 315 -12.75 -1.84 -9.74
N GLN A 316 -13.45 -0.78 -10.14
CA GLN A 316 -14.16 -0.72 -11.41
C GLN A 316 -13.20 -0.88 -12.59
N GLY A 317 -12.04 -0.19 -12.55
CA GLY A 317 -11.01 -0.30 -13.57
C GLY A 317 -10.49 -1.72 -13.74
N ILE A 318 -10.31 -2.47 -12.66
CA ILE A 318 -9.94 -3.89 -12.71
C ILE A 318 -11.07 -4.69 -13.38
N CYS A 319 -12.31 -4.51 -12.96
CA CYS A 319 -13.45 -5.24 -13.51
C CYS A 319 -13.60 -5.02 -15.02
N LEU A 320 -13.35 -3.80 -15.51
CA LEU A 320 -13.41 -3.45 -16.94
C LEU A 320 -12.34 -4.14 -17.81
N GLN A 321 -11.24 -4.58 -17.21
CA GLN A 321 -10.15 -5.30 -17.89
C GLN A 321 -10.34 -6.82 -17.91
N LEU A 322 -11.34 -7.33 -17.21
CA LEU A 322 -11.60 -8.77 -17.08
C LEU A 322 -12.66 -9.25 -18.07
N ASP A 323 -12.48 -10.47 -18.56
CA ASP A 323 -13.43 -11.17 -19.40
C ASP A 323 -14.43 -11.94 -18.52
N MET A 324 -15.71 -11.59 -18.60
CA MET A 324 -16.80 -12.23 -17.81
C MET A 324 -16.96 -13.73 -18.09
N ALA A 325 -16.52 -14.21 -19.27
CA ALA A 325 -16.61 -15.63 -19.62
C ALA A 325 -15.58 -16.50 -18.89
N ARG A 326 -14.58 -15.89 -18.24
CA ARG A 326 -13.46 -16.58 -17.62
C ARG A 326 -13.51 -16.44 -16.09
N PRO A 327 -13.21 -17.50 -15.32
CA PRO A 327 -13.11 -17.40 -13.87
C PRO A 327 -11.93 -16.52 -13.46
N VAL A 328 -12.06 -15.85 -12.32
CA VAL A 328 -11.05 -14.93 -11.76
C VAL A 328 -10.45 -15.51 -10.49
N VAL A 329 -9.12 -15.52 -10.41
CA VAL A 329 -8.39 -15.82 -9.18
C VAL A 329 -7.75 -14.54 -8.65
N ILE A 330 -8.15 -14.13 -7.46
CA ILE A 330 -7.55 -13.02 -6.72
C ILE A 330 -6.42 -13.59 -5.86
N SER A 331 -5.18 -13.22 -6.15
CA SER A 331 -4.01 -13.53 -5.31
C SER A 331 -3.74 -12.36 -4.39
N ALA A 332 -4.05 -12.52 -3.11
CA ALA A 332 -3.84 -11.50 -2.08
C ALA A 332 -2.39 -11.57 -1.57
N MET A 333 -1.59 -10.55 -1.88
CA MET A 333 -0.19 -10.39 -1.46
C MET A 333 -0.11 -9.74 -0.07
N GLY A 334 -0.77 -10.35 0.88
CA GLY A 334 -0.94 -9.87 2.24
C GLY A 334 -2.36 -9.39 2.55
N PRO A 335 -2.62 -9.07 3.82
CA PRO A 335 -3.91 -8.54 4.25
C PRO A 335 -4.21 -7.18 3.59
N SER A 336 -5.44 -6.97 3.16
CA SER A 336 -5.91 -5.67 2.66
C SER A 336 -7.40 -5.49 2.94
N PRO A 337 -7.83 -4.34 3.45
CA PRO A 337 -9.24 -4.01 3.64
C PRO A 337 -10.00 -3.87 2.31
N ASN A 338 -9.27 -3.73 1.19
CA ASN A 338 -9.84 -3.50 -0.13
C ASN A 338 -10.20 -4.80 -0.88
N ILE A 339 -9.70 -5.97 -0.43
CA ILE A 339 -10.05 -7.27 -1.02
C ILE A 339 -11.55 -7.57 -0.96
N PRO A 340 -12.26 -7.34 0.18
CA PRO A 340 -13.71 -7.52 0.23
C PRO A 340 -14.46 -6.61 -0.75
N ALA A 341 -14.01 -5.37 -0.97
CA ALA A 341 -14.62 -4.46 -1.95
C ALA A 341 -14.48 -5.02 -3.37
N LEU A 342 -13.27 -5.42 -3.77
CA LEU A 342 -13.03 -6.05 -5.06
C LEU A 342 -13.85 -7.34 -5.25
N THR A 343 -13.88 -8.21 -4.23
CA THR A 343 -14.64 -9.47 -4.30
C THR A 343 -16.13 -9.22 -4.48
N ARG A 344 -16.68 -8.22 -3.79
CA ARG A 344 -18.09 -7.82 -3.91
C ARG A 344 -18.40 -7.29 -5.31
N GLU A 345 -17.57 -6.41 -5.85
CA GLU A 345 -17.78 -5.83 -7.18
C GLU A 345 -17.66 -6.89 -8.28
N LEU A 346 -16.73 -7.81 -8.18
CA LEU A 346 -16.66 -8.97 -9.08
C LEU A 346 -17.93 -9.82 -9.02
N ALA A 347 -18.45 -10.07 -7.81
CA ALA A 347 -19.71 -10.81 -7.64
C ALA A 347 -20.90 -10.05 -8.23
N ASN A 348 -21.00 -8.73 -8.02
CA ASN A 348 -22.04 -7.87 -8.59
C ASN A 348 -21.97 -7.86 -10.12
N GLY A 349 -20.76 -7.87 -10.69
CA GLY A 349 -20.52 -7.97 -12.13
C GLY A 349 -20.75 -9.38 -12.71
N GLY A 350 -21.14 -10.37 -11.90
CA GLY A 350 -21.40 -11.73 -12.35
C GLY A 350 -20.15 -12.60 -12.57
N PHE A 351 -18.98 -12.15 -12.12
CA PHE A 351 -17.75 -12.94 -12.22
C PHE A 351 -17.72 -14.10 -11.21
N LYS A 352 -17.25 -15.26 -11.66
CA LYS A 352 -16.89 -16.37 -10.78
C LYS A 352 -15.51 -16.11 -10.23
N SER A 353 -15.39 -15.70 -8.98
CA SER A 353 -14.10 -15.35 -8.37
C SER A 353 -13.77 -16.23 -7.16
N LYS A 354 -12.45 -16.44 -6.94
CA LYS A 354 -11.90 -17.09 -5.75
C LYS A 354 -10.71 -16.30 -5.26
N THR A 355 -10.65 -16.02 -3.96
CA THR A 355 -9.52 -15.36 -3.32
C THR A 355 -8.57 -16.40 -2.72
N LEU A 356 -7.27 -16.27 -3.02
CA LEU A 356 -6.18 -17.03 -2.44
C LEU A 356 -5.30 -16.05 -1.64
N ALA A 357 -5.16 -16.28 -0.35
CA ALA A 357 -4.20 -15.54 0.46
C ALA A 357 -2.82 -16.22 0.31
N VAL A 358 -1.82 -15.49 -0.14
CA VAL A 358 -0.43 -15.97 -0.26
C VAL A 358 0.19 -16.11 1.13
N ILE A 359 -0.14 -15.18 2.02
CA ILE A 359 0.25 -15.21 3.43
C ILE A 359 -0.99 -14.95 4.27
N SER A 360 -1.31 -15.88 5.15
CA SER A 360 -2.35 -15.69 6.16
C SER A 360 -1.70 -15.28 7.47
N GLY A 361 -1.68 -13.98 7.77
CA GLY A 361 -1.63 -13.55 9.17
C GLY A 361 -2.96 -13.93 9.84
N ASP A 362 -2.94 -14.18 11.14
CA ASP A 362 -4.16 -14.44 11.90
C ASP A 362 -5.24 -13.44 11.52
N ARG A 363 -6.46 -13.94 11.21
CA ARG A 363 -7.57 -13.09 10.76
C ARG A 363 -7.72 -11.94 11.75
N PRO A 364 -7.67 -10.67 11.32
CA PRO A 364 -7.99 -9.57 12.20
C PRO A 364 -9.39 -9.84 12.77
N ARG A 365 -9.52 -9.86 14.10
CA ARG A 365 -10.83 -9.90 14.75
C ARG A 365 -11.65 -8.78 14.13
N ARG A 366 -12.81 -9.13 13.58
CA ARG A 366 -13.75 -8.17 12.99
C ARG A 366 -13.89 -7.00 13.96
N LEU A 367 -13.38 -5.85 13.61
CA LEU A 367 -13.75 -4.58 14.20
C LEU A 367 -15.18 -4.26 13.75
N LEU A 368 -16.15 -4.99 14.29
CA LEU A 368 -17.51 -4.47 14.38
C LEU A 368 -17.46 -3.44 15.51
N PRO A 369 -17.88 -2.20 15.27
CA PRO A 369 -18.02 -1.25 16.33
C PRO A 369 -18.94 -1.86 17.40
N GLN A 370 -18.40 -2.08 18.60
CA GLN A 370 -19.25 -2.34 19.74
C GLN A 370 -20.13 -1.08 19.92
N ALA A 371 -21.40 -1.25 19.60
CA ALA A 371 -22.40 -0.25 19.97
C ALA A 371 -22.25 -0.04 21.50
N ARG A 372 -21.65 1.06 21.89
CA ARG A 372 -21.70 1.51 23.28
C ARG A 372 -23.16 1.74 23.60
N SER A 373 -23.79 0.81 24.30
CA SER A 373 -25.02 1.05 25.00
C SER A 373 -24.79 2.24 25.94
N ARG A 374 -25.38 3.35 25.60
CA ARG A 374 -25.49 4.50 26.52
C ARG A 374 -26.45 4.10 27.65
N PRO A 375 -26.14 4.45 28.89
CA PRO A 375 -27.05 4.30 30.00
C PRO A 375 -28.28 5.22 29.86
#